data_1dbda6bc07b54bdc5848061dbf50306c
#
_entry.id   1dbda6bc07b54bdc5848061dbf50306c
#
_cell.length_a   1.000
_cell.length_b   1.000
_cell.length_c   1.000
_cell.angle_alpha   90.00
_cell.angle_beta   90.00
_cell.angle_gamma   90.00
#
_symmetry.space_group_name_H-M   'P 1'
#
loop_
_entity.id
_entity.type
_entity.pdbx_description
1 polymer ?
#
loop_
_entity_poly.entity_id
_entity_poly.type
_entity_poly.pdbx_seq_one_letter_code
_entity_poly.pdbx_strand_id
1 'polypeptide(L)'
;MDVGVGIDMGGTRIKIGLVKDGQIIAATKIPASADTTLSQRLNELADGVDMLLKEHRCTPTGIGIAFPGIVNSDEKKILSKYVKYPDAQKINISSWTMERWGVPFAFENDARAALLGEWQYGAGRICDNLVLITLGTGVGTAVLINGKMLKGKNYLAGNLGGHVSINLHGAECNCGGTGCVESEASTWALQKNVTRSPKFNTSALCREEEINFNSVFMWAAKGDELALEVKENCQRAWTTGIINLIVSYDPERVVIGGGIMNSKDIIIPYVKDMIKKNSWIKDNHIEVVPAEQLEYAGILGMSYLLTLIGKEYKSVI
;
A
#
# COMPACT_ATOMS: atom_id res chain seq x y z
N MET A 1 -30.08 1.38 -3.05
CA MET A 1 -29.19 2.51 -3.36
C MET A 1 -27.99 1.96 -4.12
N ASP A 2 -27.63 2.60 -5.22
CA ASP A 2 -26.53 2.14 -6.09
C ASP A 2 -25.17 2.56 -5.53
N VAL A 3 -24.23 1.61 -5.45
CA VAL A 3 -22.91 1.81 -4.85
C VAL A 3 -21.82 1.08 -5.62
N GLY A 4 -20.60 1.63 -5.64
CA GLY A 4 -19.40 0.89 -5.99
C GLY A 4 -18.92 0.09 -4.79
N VAL A 5 -18.39 -1.12 -5.01
CA VAL A 5 -17.76 -1.93 -3.96
C VAL A 5 -16.25 -1.92 -4.18
N GLY A 6 -15.51 -1.43 -3.20
CA GLY A 6 -14.05 -1.49 -3.18
C GLY A 6 -13.55 -2.54 -2.18
N ILE A 7 -12.62 -3.36 -2.60
CA ILE A 7 -11.96 -4.37 -1.77
C ILE A 7 -10.45 -4.10 -1.78
N ASP A 8 -9.86 -3.91 -0.61
CA ASP A 8 -8.42 -3.71 -0.43
C ASP A 8 -7.83 -4.93 0.29
N MET A 9 -7.12 -5.77 -0.46
CA MET A 9 -6.52 -7.00 0.05
C MET A 9 -5.15 -6.73 0.67
N GLY A 10 -5.13 -6.11 1.84
CA GLY A 10 -3.89 -5.82 2.55
C GLY A 10 -3.19 -7.05 3.16
N GLY A 11 -1.94 -6.85 3.58
CA GLY A 11 -1.10 -7.93 4.13
C GLY A 11 -1.60 -8.52 5.45
N THR A 12 -2.25 -7.75 6.31
CA THR A 12 -2.72 -8.17 7.65
C THR A 12 -4.24 -8.21 7.73
N ARG A 13 -4.92 -7.34 7.00
CA ARG A 13 -6.39 -7.22 6.97
C ARG A 13 -6.86 -6.94 5.56
N ILE A 14 -8.00 -7.50 5.22
CA ILE A 14 -8.72 -7.17 3.99
C ILE A 14 -9.85 -6.22 4.38
N LYS A 15 -10.02 -5.16 3.62
CA LYS A 15 -11.06 -4.16 3.85
C LYS A 15 -12.05 -4.21 2.69
N ILE A 16 -13.32 -4.17 3.01
CA ILE A 16 -14.43 -4.11 2.04
C ILE A 16 -15.21 -2.84 2.34
N GLY A 17 -15.50 -2.04 1.33
CA GLY A 17 -16.26 -0.81 1.50
C GLY A 17 -17.28 -0.58 0.40
N LEU A 18 -18.42 -0.04 0.80
CA LEU A 18 -19.44 0.50 -0.09
C LEU A 18 -19.15 1.98 -0.30
N VAL A 19 -19.04 2.40 -1.55
CA VAL A 19 -18.69 3.77 -1.91
C VAL A 19 -19.78 4.38 -2.78
N LYS A 20 -20.22 5.58 -2.43
CA LYS A 20 -21.12 6.39 -3.24
C LYS A 20 -20.56 7.81 -3.34
N ASP A 21 -20.49 8.35 -4.55
CA ASP A 21 -20.02 9.72 -4.82
C ASP A 21 -18.67 10.06 -4.16
N GLY A 22 -17.75 9.07 -4.15
CA GLY A 22 -16.42 9.21 -3.54
C GLY A 22 -16.39 9.16 -2.01
N GLN A 23 -17.50 8.79 -1.36
CA GLN A 23 -17.60 8.67 0.09
C GLN A 23 -17.83 7.22 0.53
N ILE A 24 -17.15 6.78 1.57
CA ILE A 24 -17.39 5.50 2.20
C ILE A 24 -18.71 5.57 2.97
N ILE A 25 -19.69 4.75 2.58
CA ILE A 25 -21.00 4.66 3.26
C ILE A 25 -20.96 3.63 4.36
N ALA A 26 -20.30 2.49 4.10
CA ALA A 26 -20.11 1.41 5.04
C ALA A 26 -18.82 0.67 4.73
N ALA A 27 -18.18 0.11 5.74
CA ALA A 27 -16.99 -0.71 5.56
C ALA A 27 -16.90 -1.80 6.62
N THR A 28 -16.26 -2.92 6.26
CA THR A 28 -15.92 -4.01 7.18
C THR A 28 -14.48 -4.46 6.96
N LYS A 29 -13.93 -5.19 7.92
CA LYS A 29 -12.57 -5.74 7.88
C LYS A 29 -12.61 -7.23 8.14
N ILE A 30 -11.87 -7.99 7.34
CA ILE A 30 -11.68 -9.43 7.48
C ILE A 30 -10.19 -9.66 7.76
N PRO A 31 -9.83 -10.54 8.71
CA PRO A 31 -8.44 -10.90 8.94
C PRO A 31 -7.83 -11.53 7.68
N ALA A 32 -6.62 -11.11 7.30
CA ALA A 32 -5.86 -11.73 6.21
C ALA A 32 -5.00 -12.88 6.78
N SER A 33 -5.62 -13.99 7.19
CA SER A 33 -4.90 -15.19 7.67
C SER A 33 -3.97 -15.76 6.58
N ALA A 34 -2.84 -16.32 7.02
CA ALA A 34 -1.80 -16.83 6.12
C ALA A 34 -2.13 -18.20 5.51
N ASP A 35 -2.96 -19.00 6.19
CA ASP A 35 -3.20 -20.42 5.86
C ASP A 35 -4.47 -20.62 5.04
N THR A 36 -4.55 -19.94 3.89
CA THR A 36 -5.72 -20.06 3.02
C THR A 36 -5.34 -19.89 1.55
N THR A 37 -6.10 -20.47 0.65
CA THR A 37 -5.98 -20.24 -0.79
C THR A 37 -6.75 -18.99 -1.21
N LEU A 38 -6.44 -18.42 -2.38
CA LEU A 38 -7.23 -17.32 -2.91
C LEU A 38 -8.68 -17.75 -3.17
N SER A 39 -8.89 -19.00 -3.64
CA SER A 39 -10.22 -19.56 -3.86
C SER A 39 -11.09 -19.54 -2.59
N GLN A 40 -10.52 -19.94 -1.44
CA GLN A 40 -11.22 -19.89 -0.16
C GLN A 40 -11.47 -18.43 0.28
N ARG A 41 -10.47 -17.58 0.11
CA ARG A 41 -10.57 -16.15 0.46
C ARG A 41 -11.66 -15.44 -0.33
N LEU A 42 -11.83 -15.77 -1.60
CA LEU A 42 -12.88 -15.19 -2.44
C LEU A 42 -14.28 -15.49 -1.91
N ASN A 43 -14.52 -16.66 -1.30
CA ASN A 43 -15.81 -16.95 -0.66
C ASN A 43 -16.06 -16.04 0.55
N GLU A 44 -15.05 -15.86 1.42
CA GLU A 44 -15.17 -14.95 2.57
C GLU A 44 -15.38 -13.50 2.14
N LEU A 45 -14.73 -13.08 1.02
CA LEU A 45 -14.96 -11.76 0.45
C LEU A 45 -16.38 -11.61 -0.08
N ALA A 46 -16.90 -12.64 -0.77
CA ALA A 46 -18.28 -12.63 -1.26
C ALA A 46 -19.28 -12.48 -0.11
N ASP A 47 -19.12 -13.25 0.94
CA ASP A 47 -19.99 -13.19 2.12
C ASP A 47 -19.93 -11.81 2.78
N GLY A 48 -18.74 -11.22 2.90
CA GLY A 48 -18.56 -9.87 3.43
C GLY A 48 -19.20 -8.78 2.56
N VAL A 49 -19.10 -8.88 1.25
CA VAL A 49 -19.75 -7.96 0.30
C VAL A 49 -21.28 -8.10 0.38
N ASP A 50 -21.78 -9.34 0.30
CA ASP A 50 -23.23 -9.59 0.31
C ASP A 50 -23.87 -9.17 1.64
N MET A 51 -23.16 -9.36 2.76
CA MET A 51 -23.58 -8.88 4.08
C MET A 51 -23.73 -7.36 4.09
N LEU A 52 -22.70 -6.61 3.66
CA LEU A 52 -22.78 -5.15 3.61
C LEU A 52 -23.88 -4.63 2.69
N LEU A 53 -24.00 -5.23 1.50
CA LEU A 53 -25.05 -4.84 0.54
C LEU A 53 -26.45 -5.04 1.11
N LYS A 54 -26.69 -6.18 1.76
CA LYS A 54 -27.97 -6.52 2.39
C LYS A 54 -28.29 -5.58 3.57
N GLU A 55 -27.32 -5.39 4.48
CA GLU A 55 -27.47 -4.55 5.67
C GLU A 55 -27.84 -3.11 5.29
N HIS A 56 -27.15 -2.56 4.29
CA HIS A 56 -27.35 -1.18 3.84
C HIS A 56 -28.38 -1.03 2.70
N ARG A 57 -29.03 -2.13 2.29
CA ARG A 57 -30.03 -2.17 1.19
C ARG A 57 -29.49 -1.53 -0.10
N CYS A 58 -28.27 -1.89 -0.46
CA CYS A 58 -27.56 -1.36 -1.61
C CYS A 58 -27.51 -2.38 -2.75
N THR A 59 -27.40 -1.86 -3.99
CA THR A 59 -27.16 -2.65 -5.21
C THR A 59 -25.76 -2.28 -5.73
N PRO A 60 -24.87 -3.26 -5.99
CA PRO A 60 -23.57 -2.96 -6.53
C PRO A 60 -23.65 -2.52 -7.98
N THR A 61 -22.94 -1.45 -8.34
CA THR A 61 -22.76 -0.99 -9.73
C THR A 61 -21.44 -1.47 -10.33
N GLY A 62 -20.57 -2.02 -9.51
CA GLY A 62 -19.29 -2.59 -9.89
C GLY A 62 -18.53 -3.07 -8.66
N ILE A 63 -17.62 -4.01 -8.87
CA ILE A 63 -16.69 -4.54 -7.86
C ILE A 63 -15.27 -4.19 -8.27
N GLY A 64 -14.53 -3.55 -7.38
CA GLY A 64 -13.09 -3.25 -7.56
C GLY A 64 -12.25 -3.96 -6.52
N ILE A 65 -11.19 -4.67 -6.95
CA ILE A 65 -10.28 -5.36 -6.05
C ILE A 65 -8.86 -4.82 -6.21
N ALA A 66 -8.28 -4.32 -5.13
CA ALA A 66 -6.87 -4.01 -5.00
C ALA A 66 -6.14 -5.24 -4.43
N PHE A 67 -5.10 -5.72 -5.14
CA PHE A 67 -4.41 -6.97 -4.83
C PHE A 67 -2.92 -6.73 -4.53
N PRO A 68 -2.34 -7.32 -3.46
CA PRO A 68 -0.93 -7.17 -3.13
C PRO A 68 -0.06 -8.05 -4.05
N GLY A 69 0.51 -7.45 -5.06
CA GLY A 69 1.36 -8.13 -6.03
C GLY A 69 1.36 -7.45 -7.38
N ILE A 70 1.98 -8.08 -8.38
CA ILE A 70 2.03 -7.55 -9.73
C ILE A 70 0.75 -7.93 -10.46
N VAL A 71 -0.01 -6.92 -10.86
CA VAL A 71 -1.31 -7.06 -11.52
C VAL A 71 -1.25 -6.46 -12.92
N ASN A 72 -1.68 -7.23 -13.91
CA ASN A 72 -2.08 -6.70 -15.21
C ASN A 72 -3.53 -6.23 -15.09
N SER A 73 -3.72 -4.94 -14.87
CA SER A 73 -5.04 -4.37 -14.67
C SER A 73 -5.87 -4.32 -15.95
N ASP A 74 -5.25 -4.32 -17.13
CA ASP A 74 -5.94 -4.27 -18.41
C ASP A 74 -6.53 -5.66 -18.74
N GLU A 75 -5.76 -6.74 -18.54
CA GLU A 75 -6.24 -8.12 -18.68
C GLU A 75 -6.87 -8.68 -17.39
N LYS A 76 -6.81 -7.95 -16.29
CA LYS A 76 -7.35 -8.34 -14.97
C LYS A 76 -6.74 -9.65 -14.45
N LYS A 77 -5.40 -9.79 -14.60
CA LYS A 77 -4.64 -10.99 -14.24
C LYS A 77 -3.58 -10.73 -13.17
N ILE A 78 -3.33 -11.71 -12.34
CA ILE A 78 -2.21 -11.71 -11.39
C ILE A 78 -0.97 -12.25 -12.10
N LEU A 79 0.10 -11.47 -12.16
CA LEU A 79 1.35 -11.82 -12.85
C LEU A 79 2.40 -12.41 -11.91
N SER A 80 2.44 -11.98 -10.64
CA SER A 80 3.41 -12.47 -9.66
C SER A 80 2.92 -13.71 -8.91
N LYS A 81 3.85 -14.55 -8.48
CA LYS A 81 3.59 -15.48 -7.38
C LYS A 81 3.38 -14.66 -6.10
N TYR A 82 2.46 -15.09 -5.27
CA TYR A 82 2.21 -14.45 -3.99
C TYR A 82 2.18 -15.51 -2.90
N VAL A 83 3.05 -15.37 -1.90
CA VAL A 83 3.30 -16.41 -0.89
C VAL A 83 2.02 -16.78 -0.14
N LYS A 84 1.16 -15.80 0.20
CA LYS A 84 -0.09 -16.06 0.91
C LYS A 84 -1.15 -16.80 0.08
N TYR A 85 -1.11 -16.64 -1.23
CA TYR A 85 -2.12 -17.21 -2.15
C TYR A 85 -1.40 -17.94 -3.28
N PRO A 86 -0.92 -19.17 -3.04
CA PRO A 86 -0.13 -19.91 -4.03
C PRO A 86 -0.92 -20.29 -5.30
N ASP A 87 -2.24 -20.30 -5.22
CA ASP A 87 -3.16 -20.54 -6.33
C ASP A 87 -3.55 -19.27 -7.12
N ALA A 88 -3.13 -18.09 -6.69
CA ALA A 88 -3.61 -16.81 -7.21
C ALA A 88 -3.52 -16.66 -8.74
N GLN A 89 -2.40 -17.10 -9.35
CA GLN A 89 -2.22 -17.00 -10.81
C GLN A 89 -3.16 -17.89 -11.62
N LYS A 90 -3.80 -18.88 -10.99
CA LYS A 90 -4.72 -19.83 -11.64
C LYS A 90 -6.18 -19.36 -11.56
N ILE A 91 -6.47 -18.37 -10.74
CA ILE A 91 -7.83 -17.91 -10.48
C ILE A 91 -8.22 -16.80 -11.45
N ASN A 92 -9.34 -16.98 -12.13
CA ASN A 92 -9.95 -15.92 -12.94
C ASN A 92 -10.94 -15.12 -12.07
N ILE A 93 -10.41 -14.08 -11.41
CA ILE A 93 -11.20 -13.23 -10.51
C ILE A 93 -12.30 -12.48 -11.28
N SER A 94 -12.05 -12.14 -12.57
CA SER A 94 -13.04 -11.45 -13.39
C SER A 94 -14.27 -12.33 -13.63
N SER A 95 -14.07 -13.61 -14.00
CA SER A 95 -15.18 -14.55 -14.16
C SER A 95 -15.92 -14.77 -12.85
N TRP A 96 -15.19 -14.98 -11.75
CA TRP A 96 -15.78 -15.15 -10.42
C TRP A 96 -16.68 -13.95 -10.03
N THR A 97 -16.20 -12.71 -10.26
CA THR A 97 -16.99 -11.50 -9.97
C THR A 97 -18.24 -11.41 -10.85
N MET A 98 -18.09 -11.71 -12.14
CA MET A 98 -19.20 -11.68 -13.09
C MET A 98 -20.28 -12.73 -12.76
N GLU A 99 -19.87 -13.95 -12.43
CA GLU A 99 -20.80 -15.04 -12.05
C GLU A 99 -21.54 -14.71 -10.75
N ARG A 100 -20.91 -14.03 -9.80
CA ARG A 100 -21.52 -13.74 -8.50
C ARG A 100 -22.47 -12.54 -8.52
N TRP A 101 -22.09 -11.44 -9.16
CA TRP A 101 -22.84 -10.17 -9.09
C TRP A 101 -23.28 -9.63 -10.44
N GLY A 102 -22.75 -10.12 -11.56
CA GLY A 102 -23.12 -9.67 -12.90
C GLY A 102 -22.84 -8.19 -13.20
N VAL A 103 -21.82 -7.62 -12.53
CA VAL A 103 -21.47 -6.19 -12.61
C VAL A 103 -20.05 -5.96 -13.13
N PRO A 104 -19.73 -4.75 -13.65
CA PRO A 104 -18.38 -4.38 -14.05
C PRO A 104 -17.33 -4.65 -12.96
N PHE A 105 -16.14 -5.06 -13.39
CA PHE A 105 -15.03 -5.42 -12.52
C PHE A 105 -13.78 -4.58 -12.81
N ALA A 106 -13.17 -4.00 -11.78
CA ALA A 106 -11.88 -3.35 -11.80
C ALA A 106 -10.86 -4.12 -10.98
N PHE A 107 -9.62 -4.21 -11.47
CA PHE A 107 -8.53 -4.92 -10.79
C PHE A 107 -7.24 -4.11 -10.88
N GLU A 108 -6.57 -3.86 -9.75
CA GLU A 108 -5.33 -3.11 -9.72
C GLU A 108 -4.43 -3.57 -8.55
N ASN A 109 -3.16 -3.22 -8.60
CA ASN A 109 -2.25 -3.38 -7.47
C ASN A 109 -2.68 -2.48 -6.28
N ASP A 110 -2.47 -2.94 -5.04
CA ASP A 110 -2.89 -2.28 -3.81
C ASP A 110 -2.29 -0.87 -3.63
N ALA A 111 -0.98 -0.70 -3.87
CA ALA A 111 -0.35 0.61 -3.77
C ALA A 111 -0.83 1.58 -4.87
N ARG A 112 -1.08 1.07 -6.09
CA ARG A 112 -1.66 1.88 -7.17
C ARG A 112 -3.10 2.28 -6.88
N ALA A 113 -3.89 1.37 -6.34
CA ALA A 113 -5.24 1.68 -5.88
C ALA A 113 -5.21 2.75 -4.78
N ALA A 114 -4.31 2.63 -3.81
CA ALA A 114 -4.14 3.64 -2.76
C ALA A 114 -3.72 5.01 -3.34
N LEU A 115 -2.80 5.04 -4.30
CA LEU A 115 -2.43 6.28 -5.00
C LEU A 115 -3.63 6.94 -5.67
N LEU A 116 -4.46 6.16 -6.39
CA LEU A 116 -5.67 6.70 -7.03
C LEU A 116 -6.66 7.27 -6.01
N GLY A 117 -6.81 6.61 -4.87
CA GLY A 117 -7.65 7.11 -3.78
C GLY A 117 -7.15 8.44 -3.21
N GLU A 118 -5.85 8.55 -2.95
CA GLU A 118 -5.23 9.78 -2.49
C GLU A 118 -5.26 10.88 -3.57
N TRP A 119 -5.06 10.52 -4.83
CA TRP A 119 -5.12 11.47 -5.94
C TRP A 119 -6.50 12.09 -6.12
N GLN A 120 -7.55 11.30 -6.05
CA GLN A 120 -8.91 11.79 -6.29
C GLN A 120 -9.57 12.38 -5.04
N TYR A 121 -9.29 11.83 -3.87
CA TYR A 121 -10.06 12.13 -2.66
C TYR A 121 -9.21 12.56 -1.46
N GLY A 122 -7.87 12.51 -1.56
CA GLY A 122 -6.98 12.74 -0.43
C GLY A 122 -5.85 13.73 -0.71
N ALA A 123 -4.70 13.43 -0.13
CA ALA A 123 -3.52 14.29 -0.13
C ALA A 123 -2.89 14.53 -1.52
N GLY A 124 -3.26 13.76 -2.53
CA GLY A 124 -2.75 13.88 -3.90
C GLY A 124 -3.59 14.78 -4.82
N ARG A 125 -4.69 15.35 -4.34
CA ARG A 125 -5.55 16.22 -5.18
C ARG A 125 -4.76 17.35 -5.82
N ILE A 126 -5.17 17.71 -7.06
CA ILE A 126 -4.58 18.78 -7.89
C ILE A 126 -3.11 18.58 -8.32
N CYS A 127 -2.52 17.41 -8.07
CA CYS A 127 -1.18 17.09 -8.58
C CYS A 127 -1.27 16.16 -9.78
N ASP A 128 -0.48 16.43 -10.81
CA ASP A 128 -0.40 15.56 -12.00
C ASP A 128 0.81 14.61 -11.93
N ASN A 129 1.83 14.94 -11.11
CA ASN A 129 3.02 14.13 -10.88
C ASN A 129 3.13 13.79 -9.39
N LEU A 130 2.81 12.57 -9.04
CA LEU A 130 2.61 12.14 -7.66
C LEU A 130 3.30 10.81 -7.39
N VAL A 131 3.98 10.72 -6.26
CA VAL A 131 4.51 9.46 -5.73
C VAL A 131 3.80 9.12 -4.44
N LEU A 132 3.30 7.90 -4.34
CA LEU A 132 2.87 7.31 -3.08
C LEU A 132 3.90 6.29 -2.61
N ILE A 133 4.22 6.33 -1.31
CA ILE A 133 4.90 5.24 -0.61
C ILE A 133 4.05 4.82 0.59
N THR A 134 3.81 3.53 0.73
CA THR A 134 3.09 2.96 1.88
C THR A 134 4.06 2.22 2.79
N LEU A 135 4.11 2.62 4.06
CA LEU A 135 4.95 2.01 5.09
C LEU A 135 4.08 1.15 6.01
N GLY A 136 4.28 -0.17 5.97
CA GLY A 136 3.44 -1.12 6.70
C GLY A 136 4.08 -2.50 6.80
N THR A 137 3.28 -3.56 6.60
CA THR A 137 3.79 -4.95 6.56
C THR A 137 4.95 -5.07 5.58
N GLY A 138 4.80 -4.50 4.37
CA GLY A 138 5.86 -4.28 3.41
C GLY A 138 6.04 -2.78 3.12
N VAL A 139 6.73 -2.47 2.01
CA VAL A 139 6.89 -1.11 1.47
C VAL A 139 6.36 -1.09 0.04
N GLY A 140 5.14 -0.59 -0.13
CA GLY A 140 4.52 -0.42 -1.45
C GLY A 140 4.80 0.96 -2.02
N THR A 141 4.83 1.07 -3.35
CA THR A 141 4.95 2.36 -4.03
C THR A 141 4.02 2.43 -5.23
N ALA A 142 3.66 3.63 -5.64
CA ALA A 142 2.96 3.89 -6.88
C ALA A 142 3.32 5.28 -7.39
N VAL A 143 3.25 5.47 -8.70
CA VAL A 143 3.67 6.70 -9.37
C VAL A 143 2.64 7.13 -10.39
N LEU A 144 2.28 8.41 -10.35
CA LEU A 144 1.48 9.10 -11.35
C LEU A 144 2.37 10.11 -12.09
N ILE A 145 2.33 10.14 -13.40
CA ILE A 145 3.06 11.09 -14.23
C ILE A 145 2.09 11.67 -15.26
N ASN A 146 1.98 13.01 -15.30
CA ASN A 146 1.06 13.73 -16.17
C ASN A 146 -0.40 13.19 -16.04
N GLY A 147 -0.85 12.98 -14.81
CA GLY A 147 -2.18 12.44 -14.52
C GLY A 147 -2.41 10.98 -14.92
N LYS A 148 -1.34 10.24 -15.29
CA LYS A 148 -1.44 8.84 -15.72
C LYS A 148 -0.65 7.92 -14.81
N MET A 149 -1.26 6.80 -14.42
CA MET A 149 -0.61 5.76 -13.62
C MET A 149 0.56 5.14 -14.39
N LEU A 150 1.74 5.15 -13.81
CA LEU A 150 2.93 4.51 -14.36
C LEU A 150 2.83 2.99 -14.15
N LYS A 151 2.65 2.23 -15.24
CA LYS A 151 2.55 0.77 -15.21
C LYS A 151 3.76 0.06 -15.80
N GLY A 152 4.34 0.63 -16.88
CA GLY A 152 5.35 -0.01 -17.70
C GLY A 152 4.80 -1.20 -18.50
N LYS A 153 5.64 -1.78 -19.34
CA LYS A 153 5.25 -2.89 -20.23
C LYS A 153 4.81 -4.15 -19.45
N ASN A 154 5.46 -4.42 -18.33
CA ASN A 154 5.25 -5.64 -17.53
C ASN A 154 4.56 -5.34 -16.18
N TYR A 155 3.92 -4.19 -16.05
CA TYR A 155 3.24 -3.72 -14.81
C TYR A 155 4.16 -3.63 -13.57
N LEU A 156 5.48 -3.49 -13.77
CA LEU A 156 6.47 -3.38 -12.69
C LEU A 156 6.80 -1.93 -12.32
N ALA A 157 6.62 -1.00 -13.27
CA ALA A 157 7.07 0.36 -13.09
C ALA A 157 6.24 1.09 -12.01
N GLY A 158 6.95 1.80 -11.14
CA GLY A 158 6.35 2.62 -10.09
C GLY A 158 5.88 1.85 -8.85
N ASN A 159 5.63 0.54 -8.92
CA ASN A 159 5.10 -0.21 -7.75
C ASN A 159 6.14 -1.06 -7.01
N LEU A 160 7.35 -1.17 -7.52
CA LEU A 160 8.42 -1.94 -6.88
C LEU A 160 9.49 -1.07 -6.20
N GLY A 161 9.19 0.20 -5.88
CA GLY A 161 10.14 1.09 -5.21
C GLY A 161 10.57 0.62 -3.83
N GLY A 162 9.73 -0.13 -3.11
CA GLY A 162 10.12 -0.79 -1.86
C GLY A 162 11.20 -1.86 -2.03
N HIS A 163 11.40 -2.38 -3.25
CA HIS A 163 12.42 -3.38 -3.58
C HIS A 163 13.67 -2.77 -4.24
N VAL A 164 13.77 -1.45 -4.31
CA VAL A 164 15.04 -0.79 -4.68
C VAL A 164 16.05 -1.03 -3.55
N SER A 165 17.24 -1.55 -3.94
CA SER A 165 18.34 -1.79 -3.00
C SER A 165 18.97 -0.45 -2.58
N ILE A 166 19.06 -0.22 -1.29
CA ILE A 166 19.67 0.96 -0.65
C ILE A 166 20.89 0.60 0.17
N ASN A 167 21.14 -0.69 0.34
CA ASN A 167 22.27 -1.21 1.10
C ASN A 167 22.81 -2.50 0.46
N LEU A 168 23.96 -2.43 -0.17
CA LEU A 168 24.57 -3.57 -0.87
C LEU A 168 24.93 -4.74 0.07
N HIS A 169 25.09 -4.46 1.36
CA HIS A 169 25.43 -5.42 2.42
C HIS A 169 24.28 -5.61 3.41
N GLY A 170 23.06 -5.23 3.00
CA GLY A 170 21.87 -5.24 3.84
C GLY A 170 21.20 -6.61 3.99
N ALA A 171 20.00 -6.60 4.53
CA ALA A 171 19.22 -7.80 4.75
C ALA A 171 18.71 -8.41 3.44
N GLU A 172 18.64 -9.74 3.38
CA GLU A 172 17.97 -10.47 2.29
C GLU A 172 16.48 -10.10 2.24
N CYS A 173 15.99 -9.86 1.04
CA CYS A 173 14.59 -9.53 0.79
C CYS A 173 13.81 -10.73 0.22
N ASN A 174 12.53 -10.79 0.51
CA ASN A 174 11.61 -11.80 -0.05
C ASN A 174 11.50 -11.76 -1.58
N CYS A 175 11.93 -10.65 -2.21
CA CYS A 175 11.99 -10.56 -3.68
C CYS A 175 13.22 -11.27 -4.29
N GLY A 176 14.14 -11.79 -3.48
CA GLY A 176 15.40 -12.38 -3.89
C GLY A 176 16.57 -11.38 -3.98
N GLY A 177 16.33 -10.08 -3.75
CA GLY A 177 17.37 -9.06 -3.69
C GLY A 177 17.94 -8.89 -2.28
N THR A 178 18.94 -7.99 -2.15
CA THR A 178 19.61 -7.65 -0.88
C THR A 178 19.48 -6.16 -0.61
N GLY A 179 19.22 -5.79 0.66
CA GLY A 179 19.21 -4.40 1.11
C GLY A 179 18.12 -3.54 0.50
N CYS A 180 16.97 -4.13 0.16
CA CYS A 180 15.80 -3.40 -0.28
C CYS A 180 15.28 -2.49 0.84
N VAL A 181 14.65 -1.36 0.49
CA VAL A 181 13.98 -0.50 1.48
C VAL A 181 13.06 -1.34 2.38
N GLU A 182 12.34 -2.29 1.79
CA GLU A 182 11.42 -3.17 2.50
C GLU A 182 12.13 -4.11 3.48
N SER A 183 13.22 -4.78 3.07
CA SER A 183 13.97 -5.67 3.96
C SER A 183 14.73 -4.95 5.06
N GLU A 184 15.03 -3.66 4.87
CA GLU A 184 15.68 -2.83 5.89
C GLU A 184 14.68 -2.25 6.90
N ALA A 185 13.46 -1.89 6.47
CA ALA A 185 12.58 -1.06 7.29
C ALA A 185 11.06 -1.34 7.13
N SER A 186 10.65 -2.58 6.91
CA SER A 186 9.24 -2.97 6.97
C SER A 186 8.88 -3.68 8.27
N THR A 187 7.58 -3.82 8.56
CA THR A 187 7.12 -4.52 9.78
C THR A 187 7.52 -6.00 9.77
N TRP A 188 7.48 -6.70 8.60
CA TRP A 188 7.88 -8.10 8.55
C TRP A 188 9.39 -8.31 8.80
N ALA A 189 10.21 -7.33 8.44
CA ALA A 189 11.67 -7.39 8.61
C ALA A 189 12.13 -6.95 10.01
N LEU A 190 11.36 -6.07 10.65
CA LEU A 190 11.73 -5.38 11.88
C LEU A 190 12.20 -6.33 12.98
N GLN A 191 11.38 -7.30 13.35
CA GLN A 191 11.70 -8.22 14.45
C GLN A 191 13.00 -8.99 14.17
N LYS A 192 13.18 -9.51 12.94
CA LYS A 192 14.38 -10.23 12.52
C LYS A 192 15.62 -9.33 12.59
N ASN A 193 15.50 -8.07 12.16
CA ASN A 193 16.60 -7.12 12.16
C ASN A 193 17.00 -6.71 13.60
N VAL A 194 16.01 -6.47 14.47
CA VAL A 194 16.22 -6.12 15.87
C VAL A 194 16.86 -7.27 16.66
N THR A 195 16.34 -8.49 16.52
CA THR A 195 16.85 -9.66 17.29
C THR A 195 18.25 -10.10 16.89
N ARG A 196 18.74 -9.71 15.72
CA ARG A 196 20.12 -9.95 15.28
C ARG A 196 21.16 -9.02 15.92
N SER A 197 20.71 -7.93 16.54
CA SER A 197 21.64 -6.98 17.18
C SER A 197 22.29 -7.60 18.40
N PRO A 198 23.61 -7.45 18.58
CA PRO A 198 24.30 -7.87 19.81
C PRO A 198 23.78 -7.15 21.06
N LYS A 199 23.12 -5.99 20.89
CA LYS A 199 22.51 -5.21 21.99
C LYS A 199 21.12 -5.71 22.38
N PHE A 200 20.54 -6.68 21.67
CA PHE A 200 19.16 -7.10 21.87
C PHE A 200 18.84 -7.51 23.30
N ASN A 201 19.68 -8.38 23.88
CA ASN A 201 19.46 -8.90 25.22
C ASN A 201 19.59 -7.85 26.35
N THR A 202 20.18 -6.69 26.06
CA THR A 202 20.32 -5.58 27.03
C THR A 202 19.32 -4.47 26.80
N SER A 203 18.61 -4.48 25.68
CA SER A 203 17.57 -3.52 25.32
C SER A 203 16.23 -3.86 25.97
N ALA A 204 15.43 -2.84 26.24
CA ALA A 204 14.04 -3.02 26.67
C ALA A 204 13.15 -3.71 25.61
N LEU A 205 13.55 -3.66 24.33
CA LEU A 205 12.86 -4.36 23.23
C LEU A 205 12.83 -5.89 23.41
N CYS A 206 13.80 -6.48 24.16
CA CYS A 206 13.79 -7.93 24.40
C CYS A 206 12.63 -8.40 25.32
N ARG A 207 11.92 -7.48 25.97
CA ARG A 207 10.78 -7.78 26.86
C ARG A 207 9.44 -7.63 26.15
N GLU A 208 9.42 -7.14 24.91
CA GLU A 208 8.19 -7.01 24.12
C GLU A 208 7.78 -8.38 23.57
N GLU A 209 6.53 -8.74 23.70
CA GLU A 209 5.97 -9.95 23.09
C GLU A 209 6.03 -9.88 21.57
N GLU A 210 5.79 -8.67 21.01
CA GLU A 210 5.88 -8.37 19.60
C GLU A 210 6.61 -7.05 19.39
N ILE A 211 7.74 -7.10 18.70
CA ILE A 211 8.50 -5.90 18.34
C ILE A 211 7.84 -5.27 17.11
N ASN A 212 7.30 -4.07 17.29
CA ASN A 212 6.68 -3.27 16.25
C ASN A 212 7.18 -1.82 16.30
N PHE A 213 6.81 -0.99 15.32
CA PHE A 213 7.29 0.39 15.28
C PHE A 213 6.81 1.25 16.46
N ASN A 214 5.66 0.94 17.05
CA ASN A 214 5.21 1.66 18.25
C ASN A 214 6.13 1.38 19.44
N SER A 215 6.51 0.11 19.65
CA SER A 215 7.46 -0.27 20.72
C SER A 215 8.84 0.34 20.46
N VAL A 216 9.34 0.31 19.23
CA VAL A 216 10.62 0.95 18.87
C VAL A 216 10.59 2.45 19.16
N PHE A 217 9.57 3.18 18.70
CA PHE A 217 9.50 4.64 18.94
C PHE A 217 9.30 4.98 20.43
N MET A 218 8.52 4.18 21.14
CA MET A 218 8.32 4.35 22.58
C MET A 218 9.62 4.16 23.37
N TRP A 219 10.37 3.09 23.11
CA TRP A 219 11.62 2.84 23.81
C TRP A 219 12.76 3.77 23.38
N ALA A 220 12.79 4.18 22.11
CA ALA A 220 13.70 5.23 21.64
C ALA A 220 13.45 6.55 22.38
N ALA A 221 12.21 6.94 22.60
CA ALA A 221 11.85 8.14 23.36
C ALA A 221 12.27 8.06 24.85
N LYS A 222 12.42 6.85 25.39
CA LYS A 222 12.92 6.59 26.76
C LYS A 222 14.44 6.43 26.82
N GLY A 223 15.16 6.57 25.69
CA GLY A 223 16.61 6.52 25.62
C GLY A 223 17.20 5.12 25.50
N ASP A 224 16.41 4.09 25.15
CA ASP A 224 16.95 2.77 24.87
C ASP A 224 17.86 2.83 23.64
N GLU A 225 19.11 2.40 23.82
CA GLU A 225 20.17 2.56 22.81
C GLU A 225 19.86 1.80 21.51
N LEU A 226 19.38 0.55 21.61
CA LEU A 226 19.00 -0.23 20.42
C LEU A 226 17.78 0.34 19.73
N ALA A 227 16.77 0.75 20.48
CA ALA A 227 15.57 1.34 19.90
C ALA A 227 15.87 2.66 19.16
N LEU A 228 16.81 3.47 19.67
CA LEU A 228 17.30 4.68 18.98
C LEU A 228 18.00 4.32 17.66
N GLU A 229 18.90 3.32 17.68
CA GLU A 229 19.60 2.85 16.49
C GLU A 229 18.65 2.28 15.44
N VAL A 230 17.70 1.45 15.84
CA VAL A 230 16.69 0.86 14.94
C VAL A 230 15.79 1.95 14.34
N LYS A 231 15.32 2.90 15.17
CA LYS A 231 14.54 4.05 14.70
C LYS A 231 15.29 4.83 13.63
N GLU A 232 16.54 5.20 13.89
CA GLU A 232 17.37 5.97 12.96
C GLU A 232 17.61 5.21 11.66
N ASN A 233 17.96 3.93 11.73
CA ASN A 233 18.19 3.10 10.55
C ASN A 233 16.94 2.98 9.67
N CYS A 234 15.77 2.75 10.27
CA CYS A 234 14.51 2.69 9.53
C CYS A 234 14.14 4.03 8.89
N GLN A 235 14.28 5.14 9.62
CA GLN A 235 14.01 6.47 9.08
C GLN A 235 14.95 6.81 7.91
N ARG A 236 16.23 6.44 8.00
CA ARG A 236 17.20 6.59 6.90
C ARG A 236 16.82 5.72 5.69
N ALA A 237 16.44 4.46 5.92
CA ALA A 237 16.05 3.55 4.85
C ALA A 237 14.83 4.08 4.08
N TRP A 238 13.77 4.49 4.78
CA TRP A 238 12.60 5.09 4.16
C TRP A 238 12.94 6.37 3.39
N THR A 239 13.73 7.25 4.01
CA THR A 239 14.11 8.52 3.38
C THR A 239 14.98 8.32 2.16
N THR A 240 15.94 7.38 2.19
CA THR A 240 16.74 7.03 1.02
C THR A 240 15.87 6.51 -0.12
N GLY A 241 14.92 5.62 0.19
CA GLY A 241 13.94 5.15 -0.79
C GLY A 241 13.11 6.29 -1.39
N ILE A 242 12.63 7.22 -0.55
CA ILE A 242 11.87 8.41 -1.00
C ILE A 242 12.73 9.32 -1.89
N ILE A 243 13.97 9.58 -1.51
CA ILE A 243 14.90 10.39 -2.32
C ILE A 243 15.14 9.73 -3.69
N ASN A 244 15.32 8.40 -3.73
CA ASN A 244 15.47 7.67 -4.98
C ASN A 244 14.23 7.82 -5.89
N LEU A 245 13.03 7.78 -5.32
CA LEU A 245 11.78 8.00 -6.06
C LEU A 245 11.68 9.45 -6.56
N ILE A 246 12.05 10.43 -5.74
CA ILE A 246 12.09 11.84 -6.13
C ILE A 246 13.03 12.05 -7.31
N VAL A 247 14.26 11.56 -7.21
CA VAL A 247 15.27 11.70 -8.28
C VAL A 247 14.85 10.98 -9.56
N SER A 248 14.12 9.87 -9.46
CA SER A 248 13.70 9.07 -10.61
C SER A 248 12.49 9.63 -11.34
N TYR A 249 11.57 10.29 -10.61
CA TYR A 249 10.25 10.64 -11.15
C TYR A 249 9.91 12.13 -11.08
N ASP A 250 10.73 12.94 -10.37
CA ASP A 250 10.56 14.40 -10.22
C ASP A 250 9.10 14.80 -9.90
N PRO A 251 8.51 14.31 -8.79
CA PRO A 251 7.12 14.54 -8.49
C PRO A 251 6.89 15.93 -7.88
N GLU A 252 5.68 16.48 -8.04
CA GLU A 252 5.21 17.66 -7.31
C GLU A 252 5.03 17.33 -5.81
N ARG A 253 4.57 16.11 -5.52
CA ARG A 253 4.26 15.69 -4.14
C ARG A 253 4.57 14.22 -3.91
N VAL A 254 5.10 13.92 -2.71
CA VAL A 254 5.24 12.57 -2.17
C VAL A 254 4.22 12.39 -1.04
N VAL A 255 3.33 11.45 -1.21
CA VAL A 255 2.35 11.04 -0.18
C VAL A 255 2.89 9.82 0.55
N ILE A 256 2.99 9.89 1.87
CA ILE A 256 3.42 8.76 2.71
C ILE A 256 2.22 8.20 3.45
N GLY A 257 1.86 6.95 3.15
CA GLY A 257 0.74 6.22 3.76
C GLY A 257 1.17 4.97 4.52
N GLY A 258 0.19 4.15 4.88
CA GLY A 258 0.40 2.88 5.57
C GLY A 258 0.34 2.97 7.09
N GLY A 259 0.30 1.81 7.76
CA GLY A 259 0.04 1.74 9.21
C GLY A 259 1.13 2.35 10.09
N ILE A 260 2.37 2.41 9.61
CA ILE A 260 3.48 3.05 10.35
C ILE A 260 3.26 4.58 10.47
N MET A 261 2.42 5.17 9.62
CA MET A 261 2.11 6.60 9.65
C MET A 261 1.24 7.05 10.83
N ASN A 262 0.83 6.14 11.72
CA ASN A 262 0.37 6.52 13.06
C ASN A 262 1.45 7.32 13.81
N SER A 263 2.73 7.19 13.43
CA SER A 263 3.88 7.96 13.94
C SER A 263 4.33 9.06 12.97
N LYS A 264 3.43 9.63 12.18
CA LYS A 264 3.73 10.68 11.17
C LYS A 264 4.49 11.87 11.73
N ASP A 265 4.21 12.25 12.97
CA ASP A 265 4.84 13.39 13.64
C ASP A 265 6.34 13.18 13.94
N ILE A 266 6.79 11.92 13.89
CA ILE A 266 8.21 11.54 14.00
C ILE A 266 8.82 11.38 12.60
N ILE A 267 8.07 10.81 11.64
CA ILE A 267 8.59 10.40 10.33
C ILE A 267 8.67 11.59 9.37
N ILE A 268 7.59 12.37 9.22
CA ILE A 268 7.51 13.46 8.24
C ILE A 268 8.59 14.53 8.47
N PRO A 269 8.83 15.04 9.70
CA PRO A 269 9.88 16.02 9.94
C PRO A 269 11.27 15.50 9.58
N TYR A 270 11.57 14.24 9.90
CA TYR A 270 12.84 13.61 9.57
C TYR A 270 13.06 13.53 8.05
N VAL A 271 12.06 13.04 7.31
CA VAL A 271 12.11 12.95 5.84
C VAL A 271 12.34 14.32 5.22
N LYS A 272 11.58 15.35 5.65
CA LYS A 272 11.72 16.72 5.16
C LYS A 272 13.11 17.30 5.43
N ASP A 273 13.67 17.07 6.62
CA ASP A 273 15.00 17.55 6.98
C ASP A 273 16.09 16.91 6.10
N MET A 274 16.00 15.60 5.87
CA MET A 274 16.95 14.89 5.04
C MET A 274 16.87 15.28 3.55
N ILE A 275 15.66 15.54 3.03
CA ILE A 275 15.49 16.06 1.67
C ILE A 275 16.16 17.45 1.52
N LYS A 276 15.98 18.34 2.50
CA LYS A 276 16.63 19.67 2.51
C LYS A 276 18.16 19.61 2.53
N LYS A 277 18.75 18.52 3.04
CA LYS A 277 20.20 18.30 3.03
C LYS A 277 20.73 17.82 1.67
N ASN A 278 19.87 17.35 0.79
CA ASN A 278 20.27 16.91 -0.55
C ASN A 278 20.45 18.12 -1.48
N SER A 279 21.68 18.34 -1.96
CA SER A 279 22.05 19.55 -2.71
C SER A 279 21.33 19.69 -4.06
N TRP A 280 20.84 18.60 -4.64
CA TRP A 280 20.17 18.62 -5.95
C TRP A 280 18.66 18.87 -5.87
N ILE A 281 18.03 18.56 -4.72
CA ILE A 281 16.57 18.64 -4.56
C ILE A 281 16.12 19.63 -3.48
N LYS A 282 17.04 20.21 -2.69
CA LYS A 282 16.72 21.09 -1.55
C LYS A 282 15.94 22.35 -1.93
N ASP A 283 16.18 22.88 -3.13
CA ASP A 283 15.56 24.11 -3.62
C ASP A 283 14.28 23.83 -4.44
N ASN A 284 13.94 22.57 -4.66
CA ASN A 284 12.72 22.16 -5.34
C ASN A 284 11.54 22.17 -4.36
N HIS A 285 10.40 22.64 -4.84
CA HIS A 285 9.17 22.74 -4.05
C HIS A 285 8.41 21.39 -3.99
N ILE A 286 9.13 20.29 -3.70
CA ILE A 286 8.50 18.97 -3.55
C ILE A 286 7.82 18.90 -2.19
N GLU A 287 6.52 18.68 -2.20
CA GLU A 287 5.77 18.53 -0.97
C GLU A 287 5.82 17.10 -0.48
N VAL A 288 6.16 16.90 0.80
CA VAL A 288 6.06 15.60 1.47
C VAL A 288 4.95 15.67 2.51
N VAL A 289 3.91 14.88 2.32
CA VAL A 289 2.70 14.92 3.14
C VAL A 289 2.27 13.53 3.58
N PRO A 290 1.61 13.39 4.73
CA PRO A 290 0.96 12.14 5.08
C PRO A 290 -0.29 11.91 4.22
N ALA A 291 -0.64 10.66 3.98
CA ALA A 291 -1.89 10.27 3.36
C ALA A 291 -3.10 10.77 4.18
N GLU A 292 -4.15 11.22 3.51
CA GLU A 292 -5.39 11.69 4.12
C GLU A 292 -6.41 10.55 4.27
N GLN A 293 -6.53 9.68 3.25
CA GLN A 293 -7.52 8.60 3.23
C GLN A 293 -7.09 7.34 3.98
N LEU A 294 -5.84 7.31 4.46
CA LEU A 294 -5.24 6.28 5.33
C LEU A 294 -5.75 4.85 5.06
N GLU A 295 -6.78 4.44 5.80
CA GLU A 295 -7.31 3.09 5.76
C GLU A 295 -8.13 2.78 4.50
N TYR A 296 -8.70 3.79 3.85
CA TYR A 296 -9.68 3.62 2.78
C TYR A 296 -9.18 4.03 1.39
N ALA A 297 -7.92 4.47 1.30
CA ALA A 297 -7.34 4.91 0.03
C ALA A 297 -7.48 3.86 -1.08
N GLY A 298 -7.17 2.58 -0.79
CA GLY A 298 -7.33 1.48 -1.73
C GLY A 298 -8.78 1.28 -2.19
N ILE A 299 -9.73 1.30 -1.24
CA ILE A 299 -11.17 1.18 -1.53
C ILE A 299 -11.65 2.32 -2.42
N LEU A 300 -11.29 3.56 -2.07
CA LEU A 300 -11.68 4.75 -2.82
C LEU A 300 -11.06 4.76 -4.22
N GLY A 301 -9.80 4.35 -4.35
CA GLY A 301 -9.14 4.21 -5.64
C GLY A 301 -9.80 3.18 -6.55
N MET A 302 -10.21 2.04 -5.99
CA MET A 302 -10.95 1.03 -6.75
C MET A 302 -12.33 1.54 -7.17
N SER A 303 -13.03 2.26 -6.30
CA SER A 303 -14.30 2.90 -6.66
C SER A 303 -14.13 3.93 -7.78
N TYR A 304 -13.05 4.71 -7.75
CA TYR A 304 -12.72 5.64 -8.84
C TYR A 304 -12.51 4.92 -10.17
N LEU A 305 -11.74 3.82 -10.19
CA LEU A 305 -11.55 3.01 -11.40
C LEU A 305 -12.87 2.48 -11.97
N LEU A 306 -13.80 2.09 -11.13
CA LEU A 306 -15.14 1.67 -11.58
C LEU A 306 -15.91 2.80 -12.28
N THR A 307 -15.73 4.05 -11.87
CA THR A 307 -16.35 5.20 -12.55
C THR A 307 -15.81 5.41 -13.96
N LEU A 308 -14.52 5.11 -14.18
CA LEU A 308 -13.90 5.20 -15.50
C LEU A 308 -14.43 4.12 -16.45
N ILE A 309 -14.49 2.87 -15.98
CA ILE A 309 -15.06 1.75 -16.75
C ILE A 309 -16.54 2.03 -17.10
N GLY A 310 -17.32 2.55 -16.17
CA GLY A 310 -18.72 2.89 -16.40
C GLY A 310 -18.94 3.99 -17.44
N LYS A 311 -17.97 4.91 -17.61
CA LYS A 311 -18.02 5.94 -18.66
C LYS A 311 -17.71 5.37 -20.04
N GLU A 312 -16.73 4.46 -20.13
CA GLU A 312 -16.42 3.75 -21.39
C GLU A 312 -17.60 2.89 -21.85
N TYR A 313 -18.28 2.19 -20.94
CA TYR A 313 -19.48 1.40 -21.26
C TYR A 313 -20.64 2.26 -21.78
N LYS A 314 -20.84 3.47 -21.22
CA LYS A 314 -21.89 4.39 -21.68
C LYS A 314 -21.56 5.07 -22.99
N SER A 315 -20.32 5.12 -23.43
CA SER A 315 -19.90 5.69 -24.72
C SER A 315 -19.99 4.70 -25.89
N VAL A 316 -20.30 3.43 -25.63
CA VAL A 316 -20.40 2.34 -26.62
C VAL A 316 -21.86 1.91 -26.86
N ILE A 317 -22.81 2.44 -26.08
CA ILE A 317 -24.26 2.29 -26.27
C ILE A 317 -24.83 3.61 -26.80
#